data_345e89662e8628bb190f5f5261869bb4
#
_entry.id   345e89662e8628bb190f5f5261869bb4
#
_cell.length_a   1.000
_cell.length_b   1.000
_cell.length_c   1.000
_cell.angle_alpha   90.00
_cell.angle_beta   90.00
_cell.angle_gamma   90.00
#
_symmetry.space_group_name_H-M   'P 1'
#
loop_
_entity.id
_entity.type
_entity.pdbx_description
1 polymer ?
#
loop_
_entity_poly.entity_id
_entity_poly.type
_entity_poly.pdbx_seq_one_letter_code
_entity_poly.pdbx_strand_id
1 'polypeptide(L)'
;MSSRSLRSPALERFYLSAGPNPIAFVDESMRQPTVSEEGPKPTAASFYQLAAVIFAHAGLDSTRERLVDLAGGTYWHTNRKFRGTNADRGDIVDMVEAVTEASEWNVIAVNLPLAGATRRDLAQARALCLDRLVRNLTSGTGDEAVRGIVADNNRDERLNKLDAQVVDRLRSSGAIDPRVAIVHGRMGDEPLLWSADAVSWAVQRNIARDDPRFIQPTLEEGKLTVLNAVDGQPVTMKHPLGASAFARGPSSQGPGSSGGPGHDVASASMVSAPFRADNGQLFAPGRSVGWDLLRQIRALREAARRQANR
;
A
#
# COMPACT_ATOMS: atom_id res chain seq x y z
N MET A 1 17.51 27.00 0.80
CA MET A 1 17.82 26.48 2.16
C MET A 1 18.17 25.03 2.02
N SER A 2 19.32 24.58 2.52
CA SER A 2 19.80 23.21 2.32
C SER A 2 18.89 22.21 3.03
N SER A 3 18.36 21.20 2.34
CA SER A 3 17.45 20.14 2.80
C SER A 3 18.04 19.27 3.94
N ARG A 4 19.32 19.47 4.28
CA ARG A 4 20.01 18.75 5.36
C ARG A 4 19.49 19.02 6.78
N SER A 5 18.68 20.05 6.99
CA SER A 5 18.27 20.50 8.34
C SER A 5 17.08 19.75 8.95
N LEU A 6 16.35 18.92 8.19
CA LEU A 6 15.10 18.30 8.65
C LEU A 6 15.27 16.87 9.17
N ARG A 7 16.39 16.20 8.92
CA ARG A 7 16.53 14.76 9.24
C ARG A 7 17.09 14.53 10.64
N SER A 8 16.48 13.57 11.35
CA SER A 8 17.10 13.06 12.57
C SER A 8 18.38 12.27 12.26
N PRO A 9 19.40 12.30 13.14
CA PRO A 9 20.62 11.51 12.95
C PRO A 9 20.38 10.00 12.82
N ALA A 10 19.26 9.51 13.35
CA ALA A 10 18.86 8.11 13.21
C ALA A 10 18.45 7.78 11.77
N LEU A 11 17.67 8.64 11.13
CA LEU A 11 17.28 8.49 9.73
C LEU A 11 18.48 8.60 8.79
N GLU A 12 19.40 9.53 9.04
CA GLU A 12 20.62 9.64 8.21
C GLU A 12 21.45 8.35 8.23
N ARG A 13 21.70 7.80 9.42
CA ARG A 13 22.39 6.50 9.56
C ARG A 13 21.66 5.37 8.87
N PHE A 14 20.34 5.37 8.97
CA PHE A 14 19.51 4.37 8.32
C PHE A 14 19.64 4.41 6.80
N TYR A 15 19.57 5.60 6.17
CA TYR A 15 19.73 5.75 4.73
C TYR A 15 21.11 5.29 4.25
N LEU A 16 22.17 5.59 5.01
CA LEU A 16 23.50 5.11 4.71
C LEU A 16 23.58 3.56 4.77
N SER A 17 22.90 2.95 5.73
CA SER A 17 22.89 1.48 5.88
C SER A 17 22.03 0.75 4.83
N ALA A 18 21.01 1.40 4.30
CA ALA A 18 20.14 0.82 3.27
C ALA A 18 20.83 0.66 1.91
N GLY A 19 21.95 1.41 1.70
CA GLY A 19 22.71 1.38 0.44
C GLY A 19 21.87 1.89 -0.74
N PRO A 20 22.12 1.38 -1.97
CA PRO A 20 21.42 1.86 -3.17
C PRO A 20 19.99 1.29 -3.34
N ASN A 21 19.56 0.39 -2.47
CA ASN A 21 18.26 -0.24 -2.57
C ASN A 21 17.11 0.75 -2.42
N PRO A 22 15.96 0.49 -3.05
CA PRO A 22 14.76 1.27 -2.84
C PRO A 22 14.34 1.29 -1.36
N ILE A 23 13.72 2.40 -0.96
CA ILE A 23 13.22 2.60 0.40
C ILE A 23 11.70 2.77 0.34
N ALA A 24 11.02 2.08 1.24
CA ALA A 24 9.58 2.18 1.43
C ALA A 24 9.24 3.12 2.59
N PHE A 25 8.30 4.03 2.36
CA PHE A 25 7.74 4.92 3.38
C PHE A 25 6.33 4.45 3.70
N VAL A 26 6.04 4.25 4.99
CA VAL A 26 4.82 3.57 5.44
C VAL A 26 4.02 4.45 6.39
N ASP A 27 2.71 4.56 6.11
CA ASP A 27 1.74 5.19 6.99
C ASP A 27 0.47 4.36 7.10
N GLU A 28 -0.31 4.62 8.15
CA GLU A 28 -1.55 3.91 8.45
C GLU A 28 -2.80 4.72 8.14
N SER A 29 -3.88 4.00 7.82
CA SER A 29 -5.22 4.56 7.82
C SER A 29 -6.22 3.50 8.28
N MET A 30 -7.26 3.94 8.98
CA MET A 30 -8.29 3.03 9.46
C MET A 30 -9.68 3.64 9.45
N ARG A 31 -10.66 2.78 9.40
CA ARG A 31 -12.05 3.07 9.69
C ARG A 31 -12.58 2.02 10.66
N GLN A 32 -12.92 2.47 11.86
CA GLN A 32 -13.43 1.59 12.90
C GLN A 32 -14.84 1.06 12.57
N PRO A 33 -15.22 -0.11 13.08
CA PRO A 33 -16.58 -0.60 13.02
C PRO A 33 -17.55 0.38 13.69
N THR A 34 -18.76 0.46 13.18
CA THR A 34 -19.82 1.21 13.84
C THR A 34 -20.18 0.51 15.15
N VAL A 35 -20.20 1.26 16.25
CA VAL A 35 -20.66 0.77 17.54
C VAL A 35 -22.17 0.93 17.61
N SER A 36 -22.90 -0.15 17.91
CA SER A 36 -24.31 -0.15 18.26
C SER A 36 -24.48 -0.54 19.72
N GLU A 37 -25.70 -0.41 20.27
CA GLU A 37 -26.00 -0.85 21.65
C GLU A 37 -25.69 -2.36 21.87
N GLU A 38 -25.73 -3.15 20.81
CA GLU A 38 -25.40 -4.59 20.83
C GLU A 38 -23.87 -4.86 20.69
N GLY A 39 -23.05 -3.81 20.65
CA GLY A 39 -21.59 -3.88 20.48
C GLY A 39 -21.10 -3.51 19.09
N PRO A 40 -19.77 -3.64 18.84
CA PRO A 40 -19.17 -3.34 17.55
C PRO A 40 -19.68 -4.31 16.49
N LYS A 41 -20.34 -3.77 15.44
CA LYS A 41 -20.74 -4.56 14.26
C LYS A 41 -19.71 -4.33 13.13
N PRO A 42 -18.99 -5.37 12.69
CA PRO A 42 -18.15 -5.24 11.50
C PRO A 42 -19.02 -4.86 10.30
N THR A 43 -18.64 -3.78 9.63
CA THR A 43 -19.27 -3.38 8.38
C THR A 43 -18.27 -3.62 7.25
N ALA A 44 -18.78 -3.82 6.03
CA ALA A 44 -17.93 -3.95 4.86
C ALA A 44 -16.97 -2.74 4.65
N ALA A 45 -17.27 -1.62 5.32
CA ALA A 45 -16.46 -0.41 5.25
C ALA A 45 -15.53 -0.21 6.46
N SER A 46 -15.52 -1.14 7.45
CA SER A 46 -14.55 -1.10 8.56
C SER A 46 -13.26 -1.79 8.15
N PHE A 47 -12.12 -1.13 8.33
CA PHE A 47 -10.82 -1.68 7.94
C PHE A 47 -9.66 -1.02 8.69
N TYR A 48 -8.52 -1.68 8.64
CA TYR A 48 -7.21 -1.18 8.97
C TYR A 48 -6.28 -1.40 7.78
N GLN A 49 -5.48 -0.41 7.41
CA GLN A 49 -4.52 -0.56 6.32
C GLN A 49 -3.18 0.07 6.65
N LEU A 50 -2.14 -0.47 6.05
CA LEU A 50 -0.82 0.14 5.93
C LEU A 50 -0.53 0.35 4.46
N ALA A 51 -0.13 1.56 4.09
CA ALA A 51 0.29 1.92 2.75
C ALA A 51 1.81 2.14 2.73
N ALA A 52 2.49 1.56 1.76
CA ALA A 52 3.89 1.79 1.47
C ALA A 52 4.04 2.46 0.11
N VAL A 53 4.80 3.54 0.08
CA VAL A 53 5.25 4.20 -1.14
C VAL A 53 6.74 3.95 -1.29
N ILE A 54 7.15 3.42 -2.43
CA ILE A 54 8.53 2.97 -2.69
C ILE A 54 9.20 3.96 -3.61
N PHE A 55 10.36 4.46 -3.21
CA PHE A 55 11.20 5.33 -4.03
C PHE A 55 12.56 4.72 -4.28
N ALA A 56 13.11 4.94 -5.47
CA ALA A 56 14.50 4.67 -5.74
C ALA A 56 15.39 5.56 -4.86
N HIS A 57 16.46 5.00 -4.30
CA HIS A 57 17.36 5.71 -3.39
C HIS A 57 17.90 7.01 -4.00
N ALA A 58 18.27 7.00 -5.28
CA ALA A 58 18.82 8.16 -5.99
C ALA A 58 17.82 9.33 -6.14
N GLY A 59 16.50 9.08 -6.05
CA GLY A 59 15.44 10.09 -6.19
C GLY A 59 14.95 10.70 -4.88
N LEU A 60 15.45 10.23 -3.72
CA LEU A 60 14.88 10.62 -2.43
C LEU A 60 14.94 12.11 -2.14
N ASP A 61 16.09 12.76 -2.40
CA ASP A 61 16.28 14.17 -2.07
C ASP A 61 15.46 15.09 -2.98
N SER A 62 15.48 14.84 -4.29
CA SER A 62 14.66 15.62 -5.24
C SER A 62 13.16 15.45 -4.99
N THR A 63 12.74 14.25 -4.60
CA THR A 63 11.34 14.01 -4.24
C THR A 63 10.97 14.77 -2.96
N ARG A 64 11.81 14.77 -1.91
CA ARG A 64 11.55 15.56 -0.71
C ARG A 64 11.38 17.05 -1.01
N GLU A 65 12.30 17.62 -1.78
CA GLU A 65 12.21 19.02 -2.18
C GLU A 65 10.89 19.31 -2.88
N ARG A 66 10.50 18.47 -3.83
CA ARG A 66 9.24 18.62 -4.56
C ARG A 66 8.01 18.54 -3.63
N LEU A 67 7.98 17.59 -2.68
CA LEU A 67 6.85 17.46 -1.75
C LEU A 67 6.76 18.67 -0.79
N VAL A 68 7.90 19.19 -0.33
CA VAL A 68 7.96 20.40 0.51
C VAL A 68 7.45 21.62 -0.26
N ASP A 69 7.84 21.79 -1.52
CA ASP A 69 7.37 22.88 -2.38
C ASP A 69 5.85 22.80 -2.61
N LEU A 70 5.32 21.61 -2.90
CA LEU A 70 3.88 21.39 -3.08
C LEU A 70 3.08 21.64 -1.80
N ALA A 71 3.62 21.25 -0.65
CA ALA A 71 2.98 21.48 0.63
C ALA A 71 2.93 22.97 1.02
N GLY A 72 3.82 23.78 0.44
CA GLY A 72 3.99 25.18 0.79
C GLY A 72 4.52 25.38 2.20
N GLY A 73 5.19 24.39 2.79
CA GLY A 73 5.69 24.43 4.15
C GLY A 73 6.32 23.15 4.63
N THR A 74 6.61 23.09 5.93
CA THR A 74 7.32 21.97 6.58
C THR A 74 6.40 20.91 7.17
N TYR A 75 5.10 20.97 6.89
CA TYR A 75 4.11 20.06 7.44
C TYR A 75 3.00 19.76 6.44
N TRP A 76 2.68 18.48 6.31
CA TRP A 76 1.55 17.98 5.53
C TRP A 76 0.70 17.03 6.38
N HIS A 77 -0.61 17.04 6.17
CA HIS A 77 -1.53 16.03 6.68
C HIS A 77 -2.80 16.04 5.82
N THR A 78 -3.00 15.00 5.03
CA THR A 78 -4.04 14.92 3.99
C THR A 78 -5.45 15.10 4.54
N ASN A 79 -5.79 14.49 5.67
CA ASN A 79 -7.12 14.63 6.25
C ASN A 79 -7.41 16.09 6.71
N ARG A 80 -6.39 16.83 7.16
CA ARG A 80 -6.53 18.26 7.51
C ARG A 80 -6.75 19.10 6.25
N LYS A 81 -5.99 18.86 5.19
CA LYS A 81 -6.15 19.53 3.88
C LYS A 81 -7.55 19.28 3.31
N PHE A 82 -8.05 18.05 3.37
CA PHE A 82 -9.38 17.71 2.88
C PHE A 82 -10.53 18.46 3.57
N ARG A 83 -10.37 18.77 4.86
CA ARG A 83 -11.35 19.56 5.64
C ARG A 83 -11.27 21.06 5.39
N GLY A 84 -10.26 21.51 4.69
CA GLY A 84 -10.04 22.90 4.30
C GLY A 84 -10.87 23.33 3.10
N THR A 85 -10.31 24.23 2.32
CA THR A 85 -10.93 24.81 1.12
C THR A 85 -10.94 23.87 -0.07
N ASN A 86 -11.55 24.30 -1.19
CA ASN A 86 -11.44 23.57 -2.46
C ASN A 86 -10.02 23.60 -3.03
N ALA A 87 -9.26 24.68 -2.80
CA ALA A 87 -7.84 24.74 -3.17
C ALA A 87 -7.04 23.68 -2.39
N ASP A 88 -7.25 23.56 -1.09
CA ASP A 88 -6.59 22.51 -0.28
C ASP A 88 -6.90 21.08 -0.77
N ARG A 89 -8.07 20.85 -1.36
CA ARG A 89 -8.42 19.57 -1.97
C ARG A 89 -7.73 19.37 -3.31
N GLY A 90 -7.48 20.43 -4.06
CA GLY A 90 -6.62 20.42 -5.25
C GLY A 90 -5.19 20.01 -4.88
N ASP A 91 -4.62 20.58 -3.82
CA ASP A 91 -3.29 20.23 -3.33
C ASP A 91 -3.13 18.73 -3.04
N ILE A 92 -4.23 18.03 -2.64
CA ILE A 92 -4.18 16.58 -2.42
C ILE A 92 -4.01 15.83 -3.74
N VAL A 93 -4.70 16.26 -4.79
CA VAL A 93 -4.56 15.66 -6.14
C VAL A 93 -3.13 15.88 -6.62
N ASP A 94 -2.63 17.10 -6.56
CA ASP A 94 -1.27 17.46 -6.98
C ASP A 94 -0.21 16.66 -6.20
N MET A 95 -0.43 16.44 -4.89
CA MET A 95 0.44 15.60 -4.06
C MET A 95 0.43 14.14 -4.52
N VAL A 96 -0.75 13.54 -4.77
CA VAL A 96 -0.85 12.15 -5.23
C VAL A 96 -0.26 11.99 -6.63
N GLU A 97 -0.46 12.96 -7.53
CA GLU A 97 0.18 12.97 -8.85
C GLU A 97 1.70 13.02 -8.74
N ALA A 98 2.25 13.94 -7.95
CA ALA A 98 3.69 14.05 -7.73
C ALA A 98 4.30 12.78 -7.12
N VAL A 99 3.60 12.17 -6.16
CA VAL A 99 3.99 10.87 -5.57
C VAL A 99 3.94 9.77 -6.62
N THR A 100 2.89 9.72 -7.44
CA THR A 100 2.73 8.71 -8.49
C THR A 100 3.85 8.81 -9.54
N GLU A 101 4.22 10.01 -9.94
CA GLU A 101 5.33 10.23 -10.87
C GLU A 101 6.68 9.78 -10.29
N ALA A 102 6.95 10.15 -9.03
CA ALA A 102 8.24 9.93 -8.40
C ALA A 102 8.41 8.51 -7.84
N SER A 103 7.32 7.85 -7.43
CA SER A 103 7.40 6.51 -6.84
C SER A 103 7.66 5.43 -7.88
N GLU A 104 8.40 4.39 -7.48
CA GLU A 104 8.53 3.16 -8.25
C GLU A 104 7.23 2.35 -8.19
N TRP A 105 6.66 2.23 -6.99
CA TRP A 105 5.43 1.46 -6.74
C TRP A 105 4.75 1.85 -5.43
N ASN A 106 3.46 1.56 -5.31
CA ASN A 106 2.66 1.73 -4.10
C ASN A 106 2.02 0.40 -3.72
N VAL A 107 2.22 -0.05 -2.49
CA VAL A 107 1.66 -1.30 -1.97
C VAL A 107 0.84 -1.01 -0.73
N ILE A 108 -0.40 -1.49 -0.71
CA ILE A 108 -1.27 -1.36 0.44
C ILE A 108 -1.68 -2.75 0.93
N ALA A 109 -1.50 -3.01 2.21
CA ALA A 109 -2.06 -4.17 2.89
C ALA A 109 -3.29 -3.76 3.70
N VAL A 110 -4.42 -4.39 3.44
CA VAL A 110 -5.71 -4.04 4.06
C VAL A 110 -6.24 -5.24 4.85
N ASN A 111 -6.58 -5.04 6.11
CA ASN A 111 -7.39 -5.98 6.90
C ASN A 111 -8.85 -5.53 6.85
N LEU A 112 -9.67 -6.23 6.08
CA LEU A 112 -11.05 -5.89 5.76
C LEU A 112 -11.93 -7.16 5.80
N PRO A 113 -13.03 -7.19 6.55
CA PRO A 113 -13.46 -6.18 7.52
C PRO A 113 -12.63 -6.21 8.81
N LEU A 114 -12.49 -5.08 9.48
CA LEU A 114 -11.88 -5.01 10.80
C LEU A 114 -12.86 -5.60 11.84
N ALA A 115 -12.42 -6.64 12.56
CA ALA A 115 -13.29 -7.41 13.45
C ALA A 115 -13.71 -6.65 14.71
N GLY A 116 -12.88 -5.74 15.20
CA GLY A 116 -13.12 -4.95 16.40
C GLY A 116 -12.33 -3.64 16.42
N ALA A 117 -12.54 -2.84 17.45
CA ALA A 117 -11.90 -1.53 17.62
C ALA A 117 -11.13 -1.42 18.94
N THR A 118 -10.92 -2.52 19.66
CA THR A 118 -10.09 -2.50 20.87
C THR A 118 -8.62 -2.29 20.49
N ARG A 119 -7.82 -1.83 21.45
CA ARG A 119 -6.36 -1.70 21.22
C ARG A 119 -5.72 -3.00 20.76
N ARG A 120 -6.22 -4.15 21.25
CA ARG A 120 -5.74 -5.47 20.85
C ARG A 120 -6.07 -5.78 19.40
N ASP A 121 -7.32 -5.50 18.97
CA ASP A 121 -7.76 -5.74 17.59
C ASP A 121 -6.96 -4.89 16.61
N LEU A 122 -6.74 -3.60 16.95
CA LEU A 122 -5.94 -2.69 16.12
C LEU A 122 -4.47 -3.11 16.05
N ALA A 123 -3.87 -3.54 17.17
CA ALA A 123 -2.50 -4.05 17.19
C ALA A 123 -2.36 -5.33 16.34
N GLN A 124 -3.34 -6.24 16.41
CA GLN A 124 -3.37 -7.45 15.61
C GLN A 124 -3.54 -7.12 14.12
N ALA A 125 -4.44 -6.22 13.76
CA ALA A 125 -4.65 -5.77 12.39
C ALA A 125 -3.38 -5.12 11.82
N ARG A 126 -2.69 -4.26 12.60
CA ARG A 126 -1.40 -3.67 12.23
C ARG A 126 -0.35 -4.74 11.95
N ALA A 127 -0.21 -5.71 12.86
CA ALA A 127 0.77 -6.78 12.71
C ALA A 127 0.51 -7.64 11.44
N LEU A 128 -0.76 -7.94 11.13
CA LEU A 128 -1.15 -8.65 9.91
C LEU A 128 -0.83 -7.83 8.65
N CYS A 129 -1.22 -6.56 8.64
CA CYS A 129 -0.94 -5.66 7.52
C CYS A 129 0.58 -5.50 7.31
N LEU A 130 1.36 -5.32 8.39
CA LEU A 130 2.80 -5.16 8.28
C LEU A 130 3.49 -6.44 7.81
N ASP A 131 3.12 -7.60 8.32
CA ASP A 131 3.64 -8.90 7.86
C ASP A 131 3.43 -9.06 6.34
N ARG A 132 2.21 -8.83 5.86
CA ARG A 132 1.87 -8.91 4.44
C ARG A 132 2.63 -7.90 3.61
N LEU A 133 2.68 -6.67 4.08
CA LEU A 133 3.36 -5.56 3.39
C LEU A 133 4.86 -5.86 3.23
N VAL A 134 5.55 -6.20 4.33
CA VAL A 134 6.98 -6.47 4.33
C VAL A 134 7.33 -7.65 3.43
N ARG A 135 6.58 -8.75 3.47
CA ARG A 135 6.78 -9.88 2.55
C ARG A 135 6.65 -9.48 1.08
N ASN A 136 5.67 -8.63 0.76
CA ASN A 136 5.50 -8.16 -0.61
C ASN A 136 6.65 -7.23 -1.04
N LEU A 137 7.00 -6.25 -0.21
CA LEU A 137 8.07 -5.28 -0.48
C LEU A 137 9.44 -5.93 -0.69
N THR A 138 9.72 -7.01 0.03
CA THR A 138 11.04 -7.67 0.05
C THR A 138 11.12 -8.88 -0.88
N SER A 139 10.07 -9.20 -1.63
CA SER A 139 10.04 -10.34 -2.56
C SER A 139 10.86 -10.14 -3.83
N GLY A 140 11.33 -8.92 -4.10
CA GLY A 140 12.25 -8.61 -5.19
C GLY A 140 13.65 -9.21 -4.98
N THR A 141 14.46 -9.21 -6.02
CA THR A 141 15.84 -9.74 -6.00
C THR A 141 16.85 -8.65 -6.29
N GLY A 142 18.05 -8.78 -5.72
CA GLY A 142 19.17 -7.84 -5.99
C GLY A 142 18.90 -6.43 -5.48
N ASP A 143 19.23 -5.44 -6.29
CA ASP A 143 19.12 -4.01 -5.96
C ASP A 143 17.67 -3.47 -6.10
N GLU A 144 16.74 -4.27 -6.61
CA GLU A 144 15.32 -3.92 -6.71
C GLU A 144 14.54 -4.24 -5.43
N ALA A 145 15.08 -5.08 -4.56
CA ALA A 145 14.43 -5.45 -3.30
C ALA A 145 14.48 -4.29 -2.30
N VAL A 146 13.35 -3.97 -1.69
CA VAL A 146 13.29 -3.02 -0.58
C VAL A 146 14.03 -3.61 0.61
N ARG A 147 15.02 -2.91 1.13
CA ARG A 147 15.75 -3.27 2.36
C ARG A 147 15.54 -2.28 3.48
N GLY A 148 15.12 -1.07 3.15
CA GLY A 148 14.84 -0.01 4.10
C GLY A 148 13.36 0.32 4.18
N ILE A 149 12.79 0.34 5.39
CA ILE A 149 11.40 0.73 5.65
C ILE A 149 11.41 1.86 6.67
N VAL A 150 10.85 3.01 6.29
CA VAL A 150 10.60 4.14 7.19
C VAL A 150 9.11 4.19 7.48
N ALA A 151 8.70 3.87 8.69
CA ALA A 151 7.30 3.94 9.10
C ALA A 151 7.02 5.23 9.89
N ASP A 152 5.81 5.79 9.76
CA ASP A 152 5.43 6.92 10.62
C ASP A 152 5.46 6.52 12.09
N ASN A 153 6.00 7.41 12.91
CA ASN A 153 6.19 7.18 14.33
C ASN A 153 4.87 7.23 15.06
N ASN A 154 4.37 6.09 15.49
CA ASN A 154 3.15 6.01 16.26
C ASN A 154 3.34 6.65 17.66
N ARG A 155 2.35 7.40 18.13
CA ARG A 155 2.36 7.98 19.47
C ARG A 155 2.39 6.92 20.59
N ASP A 156 1.83 5.72 20.31
CA ASP A 156 1.96 4.57 21.20
C ASP A 156 3.22 3.78 20.83
N GLU A 157 4.28 3.98 21.60
CA GLU A 157 5.57 3.29 21.40
C GLU A 157 5.46 1.75 21.38
N ARG A 158 4.38 1.18 21.95
CA ARG A 158 4.15 -0.28 21.88
C ARG A 158 3.90 -0.74 20.46
N LEU A 159 3.27 0.08 19.63
CA LEU A 159 3.05 -0.22 18.22
C LEU A 159 4.36 -0.17 17.43
N ASN A 160 5.24 0.79 17.72
CA ASN A 160 6.57 0.84 17.11
C ASN A 160 7.41 -0.40 17.48
N LYS A 161 7.32 -0.86 18.74
CA LYS A 161 7.96 -2.12 19.19
C LYS A 161 7.35 -3.34 18.51
N LEU A 162 6.02 -3.36 18.32
CA LEU A 162 5.33 -4.43 17.60
C LEU A 162 5.82 -4.53 16.15
N ASP A 163 6.00 -3.41 15.46
CA ASP A 163 6.53 -3.38 14.10
C ASP A 163 7.92 -4.01 14.03
N ALA A 164 8.81 -3.61 14.94
CA ALA A 164 10.14 -4.21 15.04
C ALA A 164 10.07 -5.73 15.27
N GLN A 165 9.18 -6.20 16.18
CA GLN A 165 8.99 -7.62 16.45
C GLN A 165 8.47 -8.38 15.22
N VAL A 166 7.58 -7.79 14.41
CA VAL A 166 7.10 -8.40 13.17
C VAL A 166 8.26 -8.60 12.20
N VAL A 167 9.08 -7.57 11.98
CA VAL A 167 10.24 -7.65 11.07
C VAL A 167 11.28 -8.65 11.60
N ASP A 168 11.58 -8.65 12.90
CA ASP A 168 12.52 -9.60 13.53
C ASP A 168 12.07 -11.05 13.38
N ARG A 169 10.78 -11.31 13.57
CA ARG A 169 10.19 -12.64 13.35
C ARG A 169 10.34 -13.10 11.91
N LEU A 170 10.06 -12.20 10.94
CA LEU A 170 10.18 -12.51 9.52
C LEU A 170 11.63 -12.80 9.12
N ARG A 171 12.60 -12.06 9.66
CA ARG A 171 14.04 -12.30 9.47
C ARG A 171 14.45 -13.66 10.07
N SER A 172 14.07 -13.90 11.32
CA SER A 172 14.43 -15.13 12.05
C SER A 172 13.85 -16.39 11.43
N SER A 173 12.69 -16.29 10.79
CA SER A 173 12.08 -17.40 10.05
C SER A 173 12.62 -17.59 8.63
N GLY A 174 13.56 -16.74 8.17
CA GLY A 174 14.06 -16.76 6.80
C GLY A 174 13.03 -16.32 5.75
N ALA A 175 11.91 -15.73 6.18
CA ALA A 175 10.86 -15.27 5.27
C ALA A 175 11.23 -14.01 4.47
N ILE A 176 12.21 -13.25 4.96
CA ILE A 176 12.78 -12.06 4.31
C ILE A 176 14.29 -12.02 4.49
N ASP A 177 14.97 -11.20 3.67
CA ASP A 177 16.42 -10.96 3.78
C ASP A 177 16.77 -10.42 5.20
N PRO A 178 17.78 -10.96 5.88
CA PRO A 178 18.21 -10.50 7.21
C PRO A 178 18.64 -9.02 7.24
N ARG A 179 18.97 -8.44 6.09
CA ARG A 179 19.34 -7.02 5.95
C ARG A 179 18.15 -6.06 5.93
N VAL A 180 16.93 -6.55 5.79
CA VAL A 180 15.74 -5.70 5.84
C VAL A 180 15.64 -5.04 7.22
N ALA A 181 15.50 -3.73 7.26
CA ALA A 181 15.42 -2.96 8.49
C ALA A 181 14.21 -2.02 8.47
N ILE A 182 13.61 -1.78 9.64
CA ILE A 182 12.56 -0.80 9.84
C ILE A 182 13.02 0.24 10.86
N VAL A 183 12.71 1.50 10.56
CA VAL A 183 12.91 2.63 11.46
C VAL A 183 11.64 3.47 11.50
N HIS A 184 11.39 4.13 12.63
CA HIS A 184 10.26 5.05 12.77
C HIS A 184 10.74 6.49 12.66
N GLY A 185 10.11 7.27 11.76
CA GLY A 185 10.34 8.69 11.53
C GLY A 185 9.11 9.51 11.82
N ARG A 186 9.26 10.81 12.05
CA ARG A 186 8.14 11.74 12.17
C ARG A 186 7.92 12.45 10.84
N MET A 187 6.69 12.70 10.47
CA MET A 187 6.36 13.46 9.26
C MET A 187 7.02 14.85 9.20
N GLY A 188 7.31 15.47 10.36
CA GLY A 188 8.06 16.74 10.43
C GLY A 188 9.56 16.60 10.14
N ASP A 189 10.12 15.39 10.31
CA ASP A 189 11.54 15.11 10.09
C ASP A 189 11.81 14.43 8.73
N GLU A 190 10.76 13.84 8.13
CA GLU A 190 10.85 13.10 6.85
C GLU A 190 9.62 13.36 5.96
N PRO A 191 9.71 14.32 5.03
CA PRO A 191 8.62 14.64 4.11
C PRO A 191 8.15 13.47 3.21
N LEU A 192 8.99 12.46 2.96
CA LEU A 192 8.57 11.31 2.18
C LEU A 192 7.48 10.46 2.87
N LEU A 193 7.29 10.59 4.18
CA LEU A 193 6.14 10.01 4.88
C LEU A 193 4.81 10.66 4.47
N TRP A 194 4.83 11.90 3.98
CA TRP A 194 3.63 12.57 3.46
C TRP A 194 3.07 11.85 2.23
N SER A 195 3.93 11.20 1.45
CA SER A 195 3.50 10.39 0.31
C SER A 195 2.65 9.20 0.76
N ALA A 196 3.08 8.52 1.82
CA ALA A 196 2.33 7.40 2.38
C ALA A 196 1.01 7.84 3.01
N ASP A 197 0.96 8.99 3.72
CA ASP A 197 -0.28 9.61 4.23
C ASP A 197 -1.25 9.93 3.07
N ALA A 198 -0.77 10.56 2.00
CA ALA A 198 -1.60 10.94 0.87
C ALA A 198 -2.18 9.72 0.13
N VAL A 199 -1.35 8.72 -0.18
CA VAL A 199 -1.80 7.49 -0.86
C VAL A 199 -2.71 6.66 0.04
N SER A 200 -2.34 6.48 1.32
CA SER A 200 -3.16 5.78 2.31
C SER A 200 -4.55 6.40 2.41
N TRP A 201 -4.61 7.73 2.55
CA TRP A 201 -5.86 8.45 2.62
C TRP A 201 -6.69 8.33 1.32
N ALA A 202 -6.06 8.43 0.14
CA ALA A 202 -6.74 8.31 -1.14
C ALA A 202 -7.35 6.91 -1.34
N VAL A 203 -6.62 5.85 -0.98
CA VAL A 203 -7.15 4.47 -0.97
C VAL A 203 -8.29 4.31 0.04
N GLN A 204 -8.15 4.87 1.25
CA GLN A 204 -9.23 4.89 2.23
C GLN A 204 -10.51 5.52 1.67
N ARG A 205 -10.40 6.61 0.95
CA ARG A 205 -11.53 7.29 0.30
C ARG A 205 -12.22 6.39 -0.72
N ASN A 206 -11.44 5.72 -1.55
CA ASN A 206 -11.96 4.79 -2.52
C ASN A 206 -12.74 3.63 -1.84
N ILE A 207 -12.12 2.96 -0.85
CA ILE A 207 -12.74 1.82 -0.15
C ILE A 207 -13.98 2.26 0.67
N ALA A 208 -13.85 3.35 1.46
CA ALA A 208 -14.85 3.72 2.45
C ALA A 208 -15.98 4.60 1.91
N ARG A 209 -15.76 5.31 0.82
CA ARG A 209 -16.66 6.33 0.28
C ARG A 209 -16.98 6.16 -1.20
N ASP A 210 -16.40 5.16 -1.83
CA ASP A 210 -16.57 4.93 -3.26
C ASP A 210 -16.12 6.14 -4.11
N ASP A 211 -15.05 6.82 -3.63
CA ASP A 211 -14.53 8.05 -4.20
C ASP A 211 -13.12 7.84 -4.77
N PRO A 212 -13.02 7.50 -6.06
CA PRO A 212 -11.74 7.18 -6.71
C PRO A 212 -10.92 8.40 -7.13
N ARG A 213 -11.48 9.61 -7.08
CA ARG A 213 -10.88 10.83 -7.67
C ARG A 213 -9.44 11.08 -7.23
N PHE A 214 -9.13 10.81 -5.95
CA PHE A 214 -7.83 11.10 -5.38
C PHE A 214 -6.78 10.02 -5.66
N ILE A 215 -7.19 8.78 -5.94
CA ILE A 215 -6.27 7.67 -6.24
C ILE A 215 -6.18 7.41 -7.75
N GLN A 216 -6.98 8.12 -8.54
CA GLN A 216 -7.03 7.96 -9.99
C GLN A 216 -5.66 8.02 -10.67
N PRO A 217 -4.78 8.99 -10.40
CA PRO A 217 -3.46 9.06 -11.03
C PRO A 217 -2.65 7.77 -10.84
N THR A 218 -2.68 7.22 -9.62
CA THR A 218 -1.96 5.99 -9.29
C THR A 218 -2.54 4.75 -9.96
N LEU A 219 -3.87 4.71 -10.14
CA LEU A 219 -4.56 3.64 -10.85
C LEU A 219 -4.26 3.67 -12.35
N GLU A 220 -4.30 4.85 -12.97
CA GLU A 220 -4.03 5.05 -14.40
C GLU A 220 -2.59 4.70 -14.77
N GLU A 221 -1.63 5.02 -13.91
CA GLU A 221 -0.23 4.65 -14.06
C GLU A 221 0.03 3.15 -13.75
N GLY A 222 -0.95 2.43 -13.25
CA GLY A 222 -0.82 1.03 -12.89
C GLY A 222 0.18 0.77 -11.75
N LYS A 223 0.49 1.78 -10.94
CA LYS A 223 1.51 1.72 -9.88
C LYS A 223 0.92 1.38 -8.50
N LEU A 224 -0.23 0.72 -8.43
CA LEU A 224 -0.90 0.39 -7.18
C LEU A 224 -1.16 -1.12 -7.06
N THR A 225 -0.73 -1.68 -5.93
CA THR A 225 -1.12 -3.03 -5.50
C THR A 225 -1.85 -2.93 -4.17
N VAL A 226 -3.07 -3.45 -4.09
CA VAL A 226 -3.83 -3.55 -2.84
C VAL A 226 -4.06 -5.01 -2.52
N LEU A 227 -3.62 -5.45 -1.33
CA LEU A 227 -3.65 -6.85 -0.89
C LEU A 227 -4.47 -6.98 0.39
N ASN A 228 -5.29 -8.02 0.45
CA ASN A 228 -5.89 -8.43 1.71
C ASN A 228 -4.78 -8.96 2.64
N ALA A 229 -4.69 -8.42 3.86
CA ALA A 229 -3.64 -8.76 4.81
C ALA A 229 -3.74 -10.22 5.31
N VAL A 230 -4.94 -10.81 5.31
CA VAL A 230 -5.18 -12.16 5.84
C VAL A 230 -4.72 -13.23 4.83
N ASP A 231 -5.21 -13.17 3.60
CA ASP A 231 -4.98 -14.21 2.60
C ASP A 231 -4.00 -13.81 1.48
N GLY A 232 -3.68 -12.51 1.39
CA GLY A 232 -2.79 -11.96 0.37
C GLY A 232 -3.42 -11.81 -1.01
N GLN A 233 -4.72 -12.03 -1.12
CA GLN A 233 -5.40 -11.86 -2.39
C GLN A 233 -5.50 -10.38 -2.78
N PRO A 234 -5.43 -10.05 -4.07
CA PRO A 234 -5.65 -8.69 -4.54
C PRO A 234 -7.05 -8.18 -4.16
N VAL A 235 -7.11 -6.94 -3.67
CA VAL A 235 -8.36 -6.23 -3.42
C VAL A 235 -8.66 -5.35 -4.62
N THR A 236 -9.84 -5.54 -5.22
CA THR A 236 -10.26 -4.74 -6.37
C THR A 236 -10.61 -3.32 -5.95
N MET A 237 -9.95 -2.36 -6.58
CA MET A 237 -10.24 -0.94 -6.43
C MET A 237 -11.25 -0.48 -7.48
N LYS A 238 -12.17 0.42 -7.10
CA LYS A 238 -13.09 1.02 -8.06
C LYS A 238 -12.38 2.07 -8.90
N HIS A 239 -12.58 1.98 -10.21
CA HIS A 239 -12.03 2.94 -11.17
C HIS A 239 -13.12 3.97 -11.56
N PRO A 240 -12.79 5.26 -11.73
CA PRO A 240 -13.77 6.31 -12.02
C PRO A 240 -14.54 6.10 -13.33
N LEU A 241 -13.99 5.36 -14.27
CA LEU A 241 -14.61 5.10 -15.58
C LEU A 241 -15.42 3.80 -15.65
N GLY A 242 -15.76 3.18 -14.51
CA GLY A 242 -16.63 1.99 -14.47
C GLY A 242 -16.06 0.75 -15.19
N ALA A 243 -14.89 0.82 -15.77
CA ALA A 243 -14.25 -0.29 -16.44
C ALA A 243 -13.32 -1.03 -15.44
N SER A 244 -13.62 -2.28 -15.18
CA SER A 244 -12.74 -3.20 -14.48
C SER A 244 -11.42 -3.32 -15.26
N ALA A 245 -10.43 -2.50 -14.95
CA ALA A 245 -9.15 -2.46 -15.66
C ALA A 245 -8.29 -3.73 -15.46
N PHE A 246 -8.75 -4.68 -14.65
CA PHE A 246 -7.99 -5.89 -14.29
C PHE A 246 -8.51 -7.20 -14.91
N ALA A 247 -9.41 -7.15 -15.90
CA ALA A 247 -9.88 -8.32 -16.61
C ALA A 247 -9.40 -8.35 -18.07
N ARG A 248 -8.09 -8.36 -18.29
CA ARG A 248 -7.51 -8.83 -19.57
C ARG A 248 -6.46 -9.90 -19.29
N GLY A 249 -6.94 -11.08 -18.89
CA GLY A 249 -6.27 -12.31 -19.23
C GLY A 249 -6.46 -12.56 -20.74
N PRO A 250 -5.52 -13.25 -21.42
CA PRO A 250 -5.64 -13.52 -22.86
C PRO A 250 -6.91 -14.33 -23.11
N SER A 251 -7.83 -13.76 -23.89
CA SER A 251 -9.02 -14.43 -24.39
C SER A 251 -8.59 -15.55 -25.33
N SER A 252 -8.71 -16.78 -24.86
CA SER A 252 -8.79 -17.93 -25.74
C SER A 252 -10.15 -17.88 -26.46
N GLN A 253 -10.13 -17.45 -27.72
CA GLN A 253 -11.25 -17.65 -28.62
C GLN A 253 -11.37 -19.15 -28.93
N GLY A 254 -12.43 -19.76 -28.46
CA GLY A 254 -12.93 -21.04 -28.98
C GLY A 254 -14.32 -20.83 -29.58
N PRO A 255 -14.61 -21.47 -30.73
CA PRO A 255 -15.83 -21.17 -31.49
C PRO A 255 -17.05 -21.96 -31.02
N GLY A 256 -18.15 -21.26 -30.92
CA GLY A 256 -19.52 -21.66 -31.24
C GLY A 256 -20.16 -22.88 -30.58
N SER A 257 -21.24 -22.65 -29.86
CA SER A 257 -22.48 -23.40 -30.07
C SER A 257 -23.70 -22.69 -29.49
N SER A 258 -24.72 -22.62 -30.31
CA SER A 258 -26.05 -22.12 -30.12
C SER A 258 -26.91 -23.02 -29.20
N GLY A 259 -27.86 -22.44 -28.47
CA GLY A 259 -29.07 -23.18 -28.08
C GLY A 259 -29.70 -22.84 -26.76
N GLY A 260 -30.81 -22.10 -26.79
CA GLY A 260 -32.07 -22.36 -26.12
C GLY A 260 -32.28 -21.98 -24.67
N PRO A 261 -33.50 -21.51 -24.35
CA PRO A 261 -33.81 -20.88 -23.08
C PRO A 261 -34.51 -21.84 -22.09
N GLY A 262 -34.43 -21.53 -20.79
CA GLY A 262 -35.32 -22.21 -19.83
C GLY A 262 -34.97 -21.96 -18.36
N HIS A 263 -35.81 -21.19 -17.74
CA HIS A 263 -36.41 -21.34 -16.38
C HIS A 263 -35.57 -21.69 -15.13
N ASP A 264 -35.79 -20.85 -14.18
CA ASP A 264 -36.30 -21.11 -12.80
C ASP A 264 -35.33 -20.92 -11.61
N VAL A 265 -35.82 -20.06 -10.80
CA VAL A 265 -35.63 -19.71 -9.39
C VAL A 265 -35.33 -20.91 -8.48
N ALA A 266 -34.29 -20.83 -7.65
CA ALA A 266 -34.28 -21.46 -6.35
C ALA A 266 -33.28 -20.76 -5.37
N SER A 267 -33.86 -20.25 -4.31
CA SER A 267 -33.18 -19.84 -3.08
C SER A 267 -32.46 -21.01 -2.44
N ALA A 268 -31.20 -20.85 -2.07
CA ALA A 268 -30.50 -21.80 -1.21
C ALA A 268 -29.78 -21.09 -0.05
N SER A 269 -30.28 -21.42 1.11
CA SER A 269 -29.75 -21.19 2.47
C SER A 269 -28.30 -21.62 2.58
N MET A 270 -27.39 -20.74 3.07
CA MET A 270 -26.04 -21.13 3.45
C MET A 270 -26.00 -21.65 4.90
N VAL A 271 -25.74 -22.91 5.04
CA VAL A 271 -25.36 -23.58 6.26
C VAL A 271 -23.83 -23.49 6.41
N SER A 272 -23.39 -22.97 7.55
CA SER A 272 -21.98 -22.93 7.95
C SER A 272 -21.46 -24.34 8.25
N ALA A 273 -20.34 -24.72 7.63
CA ALA A 273 -19.58 -25.90 8.03
C ALA A 273 -18.18 -25.49 8.58
N PRO A 274 -17.66 -26.21 9.59
CA PRO A 274 -16.43 -25.80 10.25
C PRO A 274 -15.20 -26.20 9.45
N PHE A 275 -14.22 -25.30 9.42
CA PHE A 275 -12.92 -25.49 8.78
C PHE A 275 -12.04 -26.42 9.62
N ARG A 276 -11.70 -27.58 9.08
CA ARG A 276 -10.63 -28.46 9.57
C ARG A 276 -9.34 -28.12 8.82
N ALA A 277 -8.31 -27.82 9.58
CA ALA A 277 -6.94 -27.72 9.07
C ALA A 277 -6.42 -29.15 8.84
N ASP A 278 -5.94 -29.44 7.65
CA ASP A 278 -5.09 -30.59 7.41
C ASP A 278 -4.04 -30.33 6.31
N ASN A 279 -2.82 -30.75 6.66
CA ASN A 279 -1.68 -31.10 5.83
C ASN A 279 -0.86 -30.04 5.12
N GLY A 280 0.31 -29.83 5.78
CA GLY A 280 1.59 -29.44 5.25
C GLY A 280 1.87 -29.73 3.78
N GLN A 281 1.69 -28.72 2.94
CA GLN A 281 2.41 -28.58 1.69
C GLN A 281 3.18 -27.27 1.76
N LEU A 282 4.49 -27.39 1.80
CA LEU A 282 5.44 -26.31 1.54
C LEU A 282 5.18 -25.76 0.14
N PHE A 283 4.44 -24.66 0.06
CA PHE A 283 4.42 -23.86 -1.17
C PHE A 283 5.80 -23.21 -1.34
N ALA A 284 6.48 -23.59 -2.41
CA ALA A 284 7.61 -22.83 -2.92
C ALA A 284 7.17 -21.35 -3.05
N PRO A 285 8.03 -20.35 -2.69
CA PRO A 285 7.67 -18.95 -2.81
C PRO A 285 7.38 -18.66 -4.28
N GLY A 286 6.11 -18.53 -4.62
CA GLY A 286 5.66 -18.09 -5.93
C GLY A 286 6.26 -16.70 -6.17
N ARG A 287 6.96 -16.52 -7.29
CA ARG A 287 7.44 -15.21 -7.76
C ARG A 287 6.26 -14.26 -7.73
N SER A 288 6.38 -13.15 -7.02
CA SER A 288 5.31 -12.16 -6.96
C SER A 288 5.09 -11.63 -8.37
N VAL A 289 3.90 -11.85 -8.91
CA VAL A 289 3.48 -11.42 -10.26
C VAL A 289 3.72 -9.92 -10.46
N GLY A 290 3.74 -9.13 -9.38
CA GLY A 290 3.97 -7.69 -9.39
C GLY A 290 5.36 -7.28 -9.90
N TRP A 291 6.42 -7.97 -9.47
CA TRP A 291 7.80 -7.60 -9.84
C TRP A 291 8.14 -7.95 -11.29
N ASP A 292 7.60 -9.03 -11.84
CA ASP A 292 7.80 -9.38 -13.25
C ASP A 292 7.06 -8.39 -14.17
N LEU A 293 5.86 -7.96 -13.76
CA LEU A 293 5.11 -6.91 -14.46
C LEU A 293 5.83 -5.56 -14.40
N LEU A 294 6.43 -5.22 -13.25
CA LEU A 294 7.24 -4.01 -13.10
C LEU A 294 8.42 -3.94 -14.06
N ARG A 295 9.16 -5.06 -14.19
CA ARG A 295 10.29 -5.14 -15.14
C ARG A 295 9.84 -4.91 -16.58
N GLN A 296 8.69 -5.46 -16.96
CA GLN A 296 8.14 -5.28 -18.30
C GLN A 296 7.69 -3.84 -18.55
N ILE A 297 6.99 -3.21 -17.60
CA ILE A 297 6.55 -1.82 -17.69
C ILE A 297 7.75 -0.87 -17.74
N ARG A 298 8.77 -1.09 -16.92
CA ARG A 298 10.00 -0.28 -16.92
C ARG A 298 10.74 -0.37 -18.25
N ALA A 299 10.90 -1.58 -18.79
CA ALA A 299 11.52 -1.78 -20.10
C ALA A 299 10.76 -1.08 -21.24
N LEU A 300 9.42 -1.13 -21.22
CA LEU A 300 8.58 -0.45 -22.20
C LEU A 300 8.68 1.08 -22.09
N ARG A 301 8.73 1.64 -20.87
CA ARG A 301 8.88 3.09 -20.65
C ARG A 301 10.27 3.60 -21.06
N GLU A 302 11.33 2.87 -20.76
CA GLU A 302 12.68 3.21 -21.23
C GLU A 302 12.77 3.20 -22.76
N ALA A 303 12.13 2.22 -23.40
CA ALA A 303 12.04 2.15 -24.87
C ALA A 303 11.27 3.36 -25.44
N ALA A 304 10.13 3.72 -24.85
CA ALA A 304 9.34 4.88 -25.27
C ALA A 304 10.10 6.22 -25.09
N ARG A 305 10.82 6.39 -23.95
CA ARG A 305 11.67 7.59 -23.74
C ARG A 305 12.81 7.69 -24.75
N ARG A 306 13.42 6.57 -25.11
CA ARG A 306 14.48 6.53 -26.15
C ARG A 306 13.94 6.86 -27.54
N GLN A 307 12.68 6.52 -27.82
CA GLN A 307 12.02 6.91 -29.10
C GLN A 307 11.64 8.39 -29.13
N ALA A 308 11.20 8.99 -28.01
CA ALA A 308 10.83 10.39 -27.93
C ALA A 308 12.03 11.35 -27.99
N ASN A 309 13.25 10.88 -27.70
CA ASN A 309 14.50 11.64 -27.75
C ASN A 309 15.32 11.45 -29.04
N ARG A 310 14.76 10.79 -30.04
CA ARG A 310 15.30 10.68 -31.41
C ARG A 310 14.48 11.51 -32.37
#